data_59eb6759bc05268c172f3cb86814ba40
#
_entry.id   59eb6759bc05268c172f3cb86814ba40
#
_cell.length_a   1.000
_cell.length_b   1.000
_cell.length_c   1.000
_cell.angle_alpha   90.00
_cell.angle_beta   90.00
_cell.angle_gamma   90.00
#
_symmetry.space_group_name_H-M   'P 1'
#
loop_
_entity.id
_entity.type
_entity.pdbx_description
1 polymer ?
#
loop_
_entity_poly.entity_id
_entity_poly.type
_entity_poly.pdbx_seq_one_letter_code
_entity_poly.pdbx_strand_id
1 'polypeptide(L)'
;MTTFSHILKAKGMQHGRNPYTSAFYTWKGASAVFFSSCITPFHRHNAIQLILDTQQEFRFRTRDSGWKTYRSLIIKENVVHQLDTNNSVQLIIYLDTATEIARAIRSEYLSRDEAYSPPVNIFHFANSRQLQQALLRCDAVLVEALVHRVLTWLSRKVGIAPSDERVVRVEQVIAATPPTEISMKALAGEVCLSESRLRALFRKVTGTPLYRYILWSKIRFATNRIMAGDSVNDAAMKAGFTDSSHFHKMMVQVFGTSPSKFLKENLLHNFIVCEKIL
;
A
#
# COMPACT_ATOMS: atom_id res chain seq x y z
N MET A 1 1.44 -1.83 28.97
CA MET A 1 1.78 -0.86 27.89
C MET A 1 3.31 -0.81 27.80
N THR A 2 3.89 -1.74 27.09
CA THR A 2 5.34 -1.76 26.86
C THR A 2 5.56 -1.30 25.44
N THR A 3 5.98 -0.07 25.29
CA THR A 3 6.15 0.64 24.03
C THR A 3 7.23 -0.06 23.18
N PHE A 4 6.91 -0.35 21.93
CA PHE A 4 7.76 -0.90 20.86
C PHE A 4 9.11 -0.17 20.69
N SER A 5 9.26 1.00 21.26
CA SER A 5 10.50 1.80 21.35
C SER A 5 11.67 1.03 22.02
N HIS A 6 11.42 0.04 22.87
CA HIS A 6 12.47 -0.71 23.55
C HIS A 6 13.08 -1.85 22.73
N ILE A 7 12.39 -2.33 21.70
CA ILE A 7 12.90 -3.43 20.83
C ILE A 7 13.93 -2.91 19.82
N LEU A 8 13.83 -1.65 19.42
CA LEU A 8 14.74 -1.03 18.46
C LEU A 8 16.10 -0.61 19.04
N LYS A 9 16.21 -0.47 20.38
CA LYS A 9 17.48 -0.12 21.05
C LYS A 9 18.45 -1.29 21.26
N ALA A 10 18.03 -2.52 21.05
CA ALA A 10 18.82 -3.71 21.39
C ALA A 10 19.77 -4.22 20.30
N LYS A 11 19.79 -3.63 19.10
CA LYS A 11 20.77 -3.99 18.05
C LYS A 11 21.57 -2.76 17.65
N GLY A 12 22.78 -2.64 18.19
CA GLY A 12 23.74 -1.56 17.95
C GLY A 12 23.94 -1.24 16.48
N MET A 13 23.45 -0.09 16.06
CA MET A 13 23.61 0.42 14.68
C MET A 13 24.72 1.46 14.68
N GLN A 14 25.80 1.15 13.95
CA GLN A 14 26.87 2.08 13.63
C GLN A 14 26.39 3.17 12.66
N HIS A 15 26.69 4.42 12.98
CA HIS A 15 26.46 5.60 12.15
C HIS A 15 27.34 5.54 10.89
N GLY A 16 26.74 5.64 9.71
CA GLY A 16 27.49 5.73 8.45
C GLY A 16 26.68 5.36 7.19
N ARG A 17 25.34 5.49 7.17
CA ARG A 17 24.52 5.18 6.00
C ARG A 17 23.66 6.37 5.56
N ASN A 18 23.42 6.42 4.24
CA ASN A 18 22.59 7.37 3.51
C ASN A 18 21.43 7.92 4.39
N PRO A 19 21.29 9.23 4.56
CA PRO A 19 20.30 9.85 5.45
C PRO A 19 18.84 9.60 5.03
N TYR A 20 18.60 8.98 3.88
CA TYR A 20 17.27 8.67 3.36
C TYR A 20 16.95 7.18 3.55
N THR A 21 16.62 6.80 4.77
CA THR A 21 16.06 5.46 5.05
C THR A 21 14.62 5.42 4.60
N SER A 22 14.29 4.44 3.75
CA SER A 22 12.90 4.18 3.38
C SER A 22 12.12 3.72 4.62
N ALA A 23 10.98 4.35 4.89
CA ALA A 23 10.09 3.97 5.97
C ALA A 23 8.74 3.52 5.38
N PHE A 24 8.21 2.42 5.89
CA PHE A 24 6.92 1.87 5.50
C PHE A 24 5.95 1.98 6.67
N TYR A 25 4.80 2.57 6.42
CA TYR A 25 3.73 2.76 7.38
C TYR A 25 2.51 1.98 6.90
N THR A 26 1.80 1.35 7.81
CA THR A 26 0.57 0.66 7.45
C THR A 26 -0.53 0.96 8.46
N TRP A 27 -1.74 1.16 7.93
CA TRP A 27 -2.97 1.39 8.68
C TRP A 27 -4.06 0.45 8.16
N LYS A 28 -5.20 0.46 8.80
CA LYS A 28 -6.39 -0.18 8.26
C LYS A 28 -6.80 0.54 6.97
N GLY A 29 -6.75 -0.16 5.85
CA GLY A 29 -7.20 0.36 4.55
C GLY A 29 -6.18 1.19 3.77
N ALA A 30 -5.01 1.50 4.33
CA ALA A 30 -3.97 2.23 3.63
C ALA A 30 -2.56 1.81 4.05
N SER A 31 -1.60 2.08 3.19
CA SER A 31 -0.17 2.00 3.52
C SER A 31 0.56 3.16 2.85
N ALA A 32 1.61 3.65 3.48
CA ALA A 32 2.45 4.67 2.89
C ALA A 32 3.93 4.25 2.97
N VAL A 33 4.69 4.62 1.96
CA VAL A 33 6.13 4.41 1.92
C VAL A 33 6.81 5.66 1.40
N PHE A 34 7.87 6.06 2.08
CA PHE A 34 8.85 6.97 1.51
C PHE A 34 9.89 6.14 0.78
N PHE A 35 10.01 6.35 -0.50
CA PHE A 35 10.80 5.51 -1.38
C PHE A 35 11.73 6.35 -2.25
N SER A 36 13.01 5.98 -2.29
CA SER A 36 14.03 6.66 -3.10
C SER A 36 14.80 5.69 -3.98
N SER A 37 15.31 6.24 -5.07
CA SER A 37 16.44 5.66 -5.81
C SER A 37 16.20 4.32 -6.48
N CYS A 38 15.09 4.18 -7.25
CA CYS A 38 15.01 3.02 -8.15
C CYS A 38 14.15 3.26 -9.39
N ILE A 39 14.50 2.50 -10.42
CA ILE A 39 13.60 2.20 -11.52
C ILE A 39 12.97 0.85 -11.20
N THR A 40 11.65 0.81 -10.99
CA THR A 40 10.95 -0.45 -10.75
C THR A 40 10.88 -1.28 -12.03
N PRO A 41 10.86 -2.63 -11.97
CA PRO A 41 10.41 -3.43 -13.10
C PRO A 41 8.93 -3.13 -13.40
N PHE A 42 8.41 -3.60 -14.55
CA PHE A 42 6.98 -3.57 -14.79
C PHE A 42 6.23 -4.41 -13.75
N HIS A 43 5.34 -3.77 -13.04
CA HIS A 43 4.54 -4.39 -11.98
C HIS A 43 3.13 -3.76 -11.91
N ARG A 44 2.28 -4.28 -11.05
CA ARG A 44 0.93 -3.76 -10.80
C ARG A 44 0.50 -4.02 -9.36
N HIS A 45 -0.34 -3.15 -8.84
CA HIS A 45 -0.91 -3.28 -7.50
C HIS A 45 -2.42 -3.55 -7.55
N ASN A 46 -2.96 -4.20 -6.52
CA ASN A 46 -4.40 -4.27 -6.29
C ASN A 46 -4.94 -3.04 -5.52
N ALA A 47 -4.08 -2.09 -5.23
CA ALA A 47 -4.38 -0.85 -4.55
C ALA A 47 -4.41 0.31 -5.55
N ILE A 48 -5.17 1.34 -5.26
CA ILE A 48 -4.96 2.65 -5.88
C ILE A 48 -3.65 3.19 -5.32
N GLN A 49 -2.76 3.62 -6.20
CA GLN A 49 -1.47 4.17 -5.80
C GLN A 49 -1.48 5.68 -6.02
N LEU A 50 -1.16 6.44 -4.98
CA LEU A 50 -0.90 7.87 -5.09
C LEU A 50 0.59 8.11 -4.86
N ILE A 51 1.21 8.86 -5.75
CA ILE A 51 2.62 9.26 -5.67
C ILE A 51 2.68 10.77 -5.58
N LEU A 52 3.45 11.28 -4.62
CA LEU A 52 3.77 12.70 -4.47
C LEU A 52 5.28 12.89 -4.41
N ASP A 53 5.78 13.83 -5.20
CA ASP A 53 7.18 14.24 -5.10
C ASP A 53 7.44 14.92 -3.74
N THR A 54 8.63 14.69 -3.18
CA THR A 54 9.05 15.41 -1.96
C THR A 54 10.19 16.40 -2.23
N GLN A 55 10.87 16.26 -3.35
CA GLN A 55 12.03 17.09 -3.71
C GLN A 55 12.12 17.32 -5.21
N GLN A 56 11.98 16.27 -6.01
CA GLN A 56 12.13 16.29 -7.46
C GLN A 56 11.03 15.45 -8.11
N GLU A 57 10.69 15.85 -9.32
CA GLU A 57 9.74 15.13 -10.16
C GLU A 57 10.19 13.70 -10.40
N PHE A 58 9.24 12.79 -10.49
CA PHE A 58 9.45 11.39 -10.83
C PHE A 58 8.96 11.10 -12.25
N ARG A 59 9.40 9.98 -12.82
CA ARG A 59 8.96 9.53 -14.14
C ARG A 59 8.10 8.27 -14.01
N PHE A 60 7.11 8.19 -14.85
CA PHE A 60 6.16 7.08 -14.91
C PHE A 60 5.90 6.69 -16.35
N ARG A 61 5.70 5.39 -16.60
CA ARG A 61 5.20 4.87 -17.87
C ARG A 61 4.36 3.62 -17.69
N THR A 62 3.46 3.37 -18.64
CA THR A 62 2.80 2.08 -18.86
C THR A 62 3.55 1.30 -19.95
N ARG A 63 3.08 0.09 -20.31
CA ARG A 63 3.66 -0.67 -21.42
C ARG A 63 3.48 0.03 -22.77
N ASP A 64 2.35 0.73 -22.91
CA ASP A 64 1.91 1.34 -24.16
C ASP A 64 2.26 2.84 -24.24
N SER A 65 3.01 3.36 -23.25
CA SER A 65 3.41 4.78 -23.21
C SER A 65 4.91 4.95 -22.98
N GLY A 66 5.45 6.07 -23.45
CA GLY A 66 6.79 6.52 -23.10
C GLY A 66 6.86 7.07 -21.67
N TRP A 67 8.08 7.34 -21.20
CA TRP A 67 8.32 8.02 -19.94
C TRP A 67 7.75 9.44 -19.95
N LYS A 68 6.94 9.75 -18.92
CA LYS A 68 6.43 11.10 -18.65
C LYS A 68 6.79 11.48 -17.22
N THR A 69 6.97 12.79 -17.00
CA THR A 69 7.40 13.36 -15.71
C THR A 69 6.20 13.92 -14.95
N TYR A 70 6.18 13.70 -13.64
CA TYR A 70 5.08 14.08 -12.76
C TYR A 70 5.57 14.59 -11.41
N ARG A 71 4.79 15.48 -10.78
CA ARG A 71 4.91 15.86 -9.37
C ARG A 71 3.94 15.11 -8.47
N SER A 72 2.82 14.72 -9.05
CA SER A 72 1.80 13.93 -8.39
C SER A 72 1.14 13.03 -9.41
N LEU A 73 0.76 11.83 -9.01
CA LEU A 73 0.07 10.88 -9.88
C LEU A 73 -0.80 9.95 -9.04
N ILE A 74 -2.05 9.78 -9.45
CA ILE A 74 -2.95 8.73 -8.97
C ILE A 74 -2.99 7.65 -10.03
N ILE A 75 -2.73 6.41 -9.67
CA ILE A 75 -2.72 5.26 -10.57
C ILE A 75 -3.82 4.30 -10.14
N LYS A 76 -4.64 3.90 -11.09
CA LYS A 76 -5.71 2.94 -10.88
C LYS A 76 -5.14 1.56 -10.51
N GLU A 77 -5.92 0.81 -9.75
CA GLU A 77 -5.59 -0.58 -9.44
C GLU A 77 -5.39 -1.42 -10.70
N ASN A 78 -4.45 -2.33 -10.67
CA ASN A 78 -4.12 -3.29 -11.73
C ASN A 78 -3.48 -2.73 -13.01
N VAL A 79 -3.19 -1.45 -13.08
CA VAL A 79 -2.41 -0.86 -14.19
C VAL A 79 -0.99 -1.38 -14.14
N VAL A 80 -0.50 -1.91 -15.26
CA VAL A 80 0.89 -2.38 -15.40
C VAL A 80 1.79 -1.20 -15.72
N HIS A 81 2.72 -0.89 -14.82
CA HIS A 81 3.53 0.31 -14.93
C HIS A 81 4.97 0.14 -14.43
N GLN A 82 5.79 1.13 -14.74
CA GLN A 82 7.11 1.36 -14.15
C GLN A 82 7.16 2.76 -13.54
N LEU A 83 7.87 2.87 -12.43
CA LEU A 83 8.20 4.11 -11.75
C LEU A 83 9.71 4.29 -11.73
N ASP A 84 10.16 5.50 -12.03
CA ASP A 84 11.53 5.94 -11.80
C ASP A 84 11.48 7.16 -10.86
N THR A 85 11.99 7.01 -9.67
CA THR A 85 11.97 8.06 -8.65
C THR A 85 12.99 9.17 -8.91
N ASN A 86 13.76 9.07 -10.00
CA ASN A 86 14.74 10.08 -10.38
C ASN A 86 15.73 10.42 -9.26
N ASN A 87 16.22 9.39 -8.54
CA ASN A 87 17.11 9.50 -7.39
C ASN A 87 16.61 10.42 -6.26
N SER A 88 15.32 10.62 -6.16
CA SER A 88 14.66 11.44 -5.16
C SER A 88 13.69 10.63 -4.31
N VAL A 89 13.43 11.07 -3.10
CA VAL A 89 12.43 10.45 -2.23
C VAL A 89 11.05 10.82 -2.72
N GLN A 90 10.17 9.83 -2.85
CA GLN A 90 8.76 10.00 -3.17
C GLN A 90 7.92 9.50 -1.99
N LEU A 91 6.81 10.18 -1.69
CA LEU A 91 5.77 9.63 -0.84
C LEU A 91 4.81 8.82 -1.73
N ILE A 92 4.74 7.52 -1.49
CA ILE A 92 3.82 6.63 -2.18
C ILE A 92 2.78 6.14 -1.17
N ILE A 93 1.51 6.36 -1.47
CA ILE A 93 0.37 5.92 -0.66
C ILE A 93 -0.38 4.83 -1.45
N TYR A 94 -0.57 3.69 -0.85
CA TYR A 94 -1.40 2.61 -1.38
C TYR A 94 -2.72 2.59 -0.64
N LEU A 95 -3.83 2.69 -1.38
CA LEU A 95 -5.18 2.65 -0.83
C LEU A 95 -5.82 1.31 -1.18
N ASP A 96 -6.33 0.65 -0.16
CA ASP A 96 -7.14 -0.53 -0.34
C ASP A 96 -8.43 -0.15 -1.09
N THR A 97 -8.66 -0.80 -2.22
CA THR A 97 -9.79 -0.51 -3.13
C THR A 97 -11.16 -0.71 -2.48
N ALA A 98 -11.20 -1.42 -1.39
CA ALA A 98 -12.39 -1.67 -0.60
C ALA A 98 -12.81 -0.47 0.26
N THR A 99 -11.90 0.45 0.55
CA THR A 99 -12.22 1.63 1.36
C THR A 99 -13.13 2.61 0.62
N GLU A 100 -13.96 3.32 1.38
CA GLU A 100 -14.84 4.36 0.83
C GLU A 100 -14.05 5.44 0.12
N ILE A 101 -12.92 5.83 0.71
CA ILE A 101 -12.05 6.86 0.15
C ILE A 101 -11.43 6.42 -1.18
N ALA A 102 -11.04 5.16 -1.32
CA ALA A 102 -10.53 4.62 -2.59
C ALA A 102 -11.62 4.60 -3.67
N ARG A 103 -12.86 4.25 -3.30
CA ARG A 103 -14.00 4.29 -4.22
C ARG A 103 -14.30 5.72 -4.67
N ALA A 104 -14.28 6.68 -3.75
CA ALA A 104 -14.46 8.08 -4.04
C ALA A 104 -13.39 8.60 -5.02
N ILE A 105 -12.12 8.35 -4.72
CA ILE A 105 -10.98 8.74 -5.58
C ILE A 105 -11.10 8.08 -6.96
N ARG A 106 -11.46 6.80 -7.04
CA ARG A 106 -11.63 6.09 -8.30
C ARG A 106 -12.75 6.70 -9.15
N SER A 107 -13.89 7.02 -8.52
CA SER A 107 -15.03 7.61 -9.22
C SER A 107 -14.69 8.98 -9.79
N GLU A 108 -14.01 9.82 -9.05
CA GLU A 108 -13.68 11.18 -9.43
C GLU A 108 -12.54 11.26 -10.46
N TYR A 109 -11.44 10.56 -10.17
CA TYR A 109 -10.19 10.79 -10.92
C TYR A 109 -9.85 9.68 -11.92
N LEU A 110 -10.39 8.46 -11.74
CA LEU A 110 -9.97 7.26 -12.47
C LEU A 110 -11.14 6.57 -13.19
N SER A 111 -12.26 7.27 -13.36
CA SER A 111 -13.44 6.70 -14.04
C SER A 111 -13.17 6.43 -15.53
N ARG A 112 -12.39 7.28 -16.19
CA ARG A 112 -12.07 7.20 -17.63
C ARG A 112 -10.61 6.87 -17.90
N ASP A 113 -9.71 7.22 -16.96
CA ASP A 113 -8.27 7.12 -17.13
C ASP A 113 -7.65 6.06 -16.23
N GLU A 114 -6.53 5.48 -16.66
CA GLU A 114 -5.72 4.57 -15.87
C GLU A 114 -4.83 5.30 -14.87
N ALA A 115 -4.51 6.55 -15.14
CA ALA A 115 -3.74 7.42 -14.26
C ALA A 115 -4.13 8.88 -14.45
N TYR A 116 -4.15 9.64 -13.36
CA TYR A 116 -4.51 11.05 -13.32
C TYR A 116 -3.51 11.84 -12.48
N SER A 117 -3.06 12.98 -12.99
CA SER A 117 -2.17 13.90 -12.25
C SER A 117 -2.99 15.02 -11.62
N PRO A 118 -3.28 14.97 -10.30
CA PRO A 118 -3.97 16.05 -9.63
C PRO A 118 -3.07 17.29 -9.55
N PRO A 119 -3.63 18.51 -9.58
CA PRO A 119 -2.84 19.75 -9.54
C PRO A 119 -2.39 20.05 -8.09
N VAL A 120 -1.65 19.13 -7.48
CA VAL A 120 -1.13 19.23 -6.10
C VAL A 120 0.28 18.69 -6.03
N ASN A 121 1.03 19.17 -5.05
CA ASN A 121 2.28 18.58 -4.61
C ASN A 121 2.25 18.44 -3.09
N ILE A 122 3.26 17.79 -2.53
CA ILE A 122 3.30 17.50 -1.09
C ILE A 122 3.34 18.76 -0.23
N PHE A 123 3.86 19.87 -0.74
CA PHE A 123 3.96 21.13 0.01
C PHE A 123 2.61 21.81 0.27
N HIS A 124 1.54 21.37 -0.37
CA HIS A 124 0.17 21.74 0.02
C HIS A 124 -0.25 21.13 1.36
N PHE A 125 0.44 20.08 1.81
CA PHE A 125 0.07 19.28 2.97
C PHE A 125 1.07 19.35 4.12
N ALA A 126 2.33 19.65 3.82
CA ALA A 126 3.40 19.76 4.82
C ALA A 126 4.47 20.75 4.36
N ASN A 127 5.03 21.48 5.30
CA ASN A 127 6.21 22.31 5.01
C ASN A 127 7.50 21.46 4.99
N SER A 128 8.58 22.02 4.44
CA SER A 128 9.87 21.33 4.30
C SER A 128 10.41 20.76 5.61
N ARG A 129 10.20 21.45 6.74
CA ARG A 129 10.63 20.98 8.06
C ARG A 129 9.84 19.74 8.50
N GLN A 130 8.53 19.73 8.29
CA GLN A 130 7.67 18.59 8.62
C GLN A 130 8.03 17.38 7.76
N LEU A 131 8.27 17.57 6.46
CA LEU A 131 8.71 16.51 5.57
C LEU A 131 10.06 15.94 5.99
N GLN A 132 11.02 16.81 6.31
CA GLN A 132 12.32 16.38 6.79
C GLN A 132 12.22 15.60 8.11
N GLN A 133 11.39 16.03 9.05
CA GLN A 133 11.14 15.29 10.29
C GLN A 133 10.49 13.93 10.02
N ALA A 134 9.47 13.86 9.16
CA ALA A 134 8.83 12.61 8.79
C ALA A 134 9.82 11.62 8.17
N LEU A 135 10.68 12.11 7.27
CA LEU A 135 11.67 11.30 6.56
C LEU A 135 12.83 10.82 7.45
N LEU A 136 13.41 11.74 8.25
CA LEU A 136 14.62 11.46 9.03
C LEU A 136 14.34 10.76 10.36
N ARG A 137 13.18 11.04 10.98
CA ARG A 137 12.83 10.53 12.31
C ARG A 137 11.82 9.38 12.26
N CYS A 138 11.28 9.07 11.08
CA CYS A 138 10.22 8.05 10.93
C CYS A 138 9.06 8.32 11.89
N ASP A 139 8.65 9.60 12.00
CA ASP A 139 7.59 10.02 12.90
C ASP A 139 6.23 9.57 12.38
N ALA A 140 5.71 8.49 12.95
CA ALA A 140 4.45 7.88 12.54
C ALA A 140 3.26 8.84 12.67
N VAL A 141 3.22 9.64 13.72
CA VAL A 141 2.11 10.59 13.95
C VAL A 141 2.10 11.67 12.87
N LEU A 142 3.28 12.16 12.52
CA LEU A 142 3.41 13.18 11.49
C LEU A 142 3.07 12.64 10.10
N VAL A 143 3.51 11.41 9.79
CA VAL A 143 3.18 10.75 8.51
C VAL A 143 1.69 10.43 8.43
N GLU A 144 1.09 9.94 9.52
CA GLU A 144 -0.35 9.70 9.62
C GLU A 144 -1.14 10.97 9.33
N ALA A 145 -0.81 12.06 10.01
CA ALA A 145 -1.46 13.35 9.79
C ALA A 145 -1.28 13.88 8.35
N LEU A 146 -0.11 13.63 7.75
CA LEU A 146 0.15 13.99 6.35
C LEU A 146 -0.72 13.19 5.39
N VAL A 147 -0.73 11.86 5.52
CA VAL A 147 -1.54 10.96 4.70
C VAL A 147 -3.02 11.30 4.84
N HIS A 148 -3.50 11.51 6.05
CA HIS A 148 -4.90 11.91 6.32
C HIS A 148 -5.25 13.23 5.60
N ARG A 149 -4.40 14.26 5.68
CA ARG A 149 -4.64 15.53 4.97
C ARG A 149 -4.70 15.35 3.45
N VAL A 150 -3.80 14.55 2.89
CA VAL A 150 -3.79 14.24 1.45
C VAL A 150 -5.08 13.55 1.03
N LEU A 151 -5.48 12.52 1.75
CA LEU A 151 -6.67 11.74 1.45
C LEU A 151 -7.96 12.55 1.63
N THR A 152 -8.05 13.36 2.68
CA THR A 152 -9.18 14.28 2.91
C THR A 152 -9.28 15.30 1.79
N TRP A 153 -8.16 15.84 1.32
CA TRP A 153 -8.18 16.79 0.20
C TRP A 153 -8.67 16.15 -1.10
N LEU A 154 -8.23 14.93 -1.39
CA LEU A 154 -8.66 14.19 -2.58
C LEU A 154 -10.14 13.80 -2.54
N SER A 155 -10.64 13.45 -1.37
CA SER A 155 -12.03 12.97 -1.21
C SER A 155 -13.07 14.08 -1.02
N ARG A 156 -12.65 15.31 -0.70
CA ARG A 156 -13.58 16.43 -0.38
C ARG A 156 -14.56 16.82 -1.49
N LYS A 157 -14.24 16.48 -2.75
CA LYS A 157 -15.10 16.76 -3.90
C LYS A 157 -16.10 15.66 -4.20
N VAL A 158 -16.02 14.56 -3.49
CA VAL A 158 -16.78 13.35 -3.79
C VAL A 158 -17.75 13.06 -2.67
N GLY A 159 -19.03 12.99 -2.98
CA GLY A 159 -20.01 12.40 -2.07
C GLY A 159 -19.65 10.91 -1.89
N ILE A 160 -19.37 10.50 -0.65
CA ILE A 160 -19.07 9.10 -0.33
C ILE A 160 -20.39 8.33 -0.43
N ALA A 161 -20.56 7.56 -1.50
CA ALA A 161 -21.70 6.66 -1.61
C ALA A 161 -21.54 5.49 -0.64
N PRO A 162 -22.59 5.09 0.10
CA PRO A 162 -22.53 3.96 1.01
C PRO A 162 -22.10 2.69 0.25
N SER A 163 -21.22 1.90 0.85
CA SER A 163 -20.81 0.62 0.32
C SER A 163 -21.93 -0.41 0.42
N ASP A 164 -21.90 -1.42 -0.44
CA ASP A 164 -22.76 -2.60 -0.25
C ASP A 164 -22.33 -3.32 1.04
N GLU A 165 -23.25 -3.42 2.00
CA GLU A 165 -22.99 -3.97 3.34
C GLU A 165 -22.44 -5.40 3.28
N ARG A 166 -22.82 -6.17 2.27
CA ARG A 166 -22.30 -7.53 2.05
C ARG A 166 -20.81 -7.51 1.70
N VAL A 167 -20.37 -6.53 0.90
CA VAL A 167 -18.96 -6.35 0.58
C VAL A 167 -18.18 -5.92 1.82
N VAL A 168 -18.70 -4.96 2.59
CA VAL A 168 -18.10 -4.55 3.87
C VAL A 168 -17.97 -5.73 4.83
N ARG A 169 -19.01 -6.57 4.92
CA ARG A 169 -18.98 -7.76 5.77
C ARG A 169 -17.90 -8.74 5.33
N VAL A 170 -17.79 -9.02 4.02
CA VAL A 170 -16.74 -9.89 3.47
C VAL A 170 -15.34 -9.37 3.78
N GLU A 171 -15.11 -8.07 3.67
CA GLU A 171 -13.84 -7.43 4.02
C GLU A 171 -13.50 -7.58 5.51
N GLN A 172 -14.50 -7.38 6.38
CA GLN A 172 -14.34 -7.57 7.84
C GLN A 172 -13.97 -9.02 8.16
N VAL A 173 -14.65 -9.98 7.54
CA VAL A 173 -14.35 -11.41 7.72
C VAL A 173 -12.94 -11.73 7.26
N ILE A 174 -12.52 -11.26 6.07
CA ILE A 174 -11.15 -11.47 5.58
C ILE A 174 -10.12 -10.85 6.54
N ALA A 175 -10.39 -9.67 7.08
CA ALA A 175 -9.47 -9.00 8.00
C ALA A 175 -9.36 -9.70 9.36
N ALA A 176 -10.42 -10.37 9.81
CA ALA A 176 -10.48 -11.05 11.10
C ALA A 176 -10.04 -12.53 11.03
N THR A 177 -10.03 -13.12 9.84
CA THR A 177 -9.75 -14.56 9.64
C THR A 177 -8.27 -14.80 9.36
N PRO A 178 -7.61 -15.80 9.99
CA PRO A 178 -6.27 -16.21 9.61
C PRO A 178 -6.19 -16.51 8.12
N PRO A 179 -5.14 -16.05 7.41
CA PRO A 179 -5.09 -16.17 5.94
C PRO A 179 -5.18 -17.60 5.41
N THR A 180 -4.79 -18.59 6.21
CA THR A 180 -4.87 -20.02 5.89
C THR A 180 -6.30 -20.57 5.95
N GLU A 181 -7.20 -19.91 6.66
CA GLU A 181 -8.57 -20.35 6.90
C GLU A 181 -9.59 -19.64 5.98
N ILE A 182 -9.15 -18.65 5.21
CA ILE A 182 -10.04 -17.93 4.28
C ILE A 182 -10.50 -18.88 3.18
N SER A 183 -11.79 -19.13 3.11
CA SER A 183 -12.40 -19.94 2.05
C SER A 183 -13.52 -19.19 1.32
N MET A 184 -13.60 -19.36 0.01
CA MET A 184 -14.63 -18.73 -0.81
C MET A 184 -16.04 -19.16 -0.40
N LYS A 185 -16.20 -20.43 -0.04
CA LYS A 185 -17.48 -20.98 0.43
C LYS A 185 -17.94 -20.33 1.73
N ALA A 186 -17.02 -20.17 2.70
CA ALA A 186 -17.33 -19.50 3.96
C ALA A 186 -17.69 -18.03 3.75
N LEU A 187 -16.90 -17.27 2.96
CA LEU A 187 -17.19 -15.88 2.64
C LEU A 187 -18.54 -15.70 1.92
N ALA A 188 -18.91 -16.60 1.02
CA ALA A 188 -20.19 -16.56 0.34
C ALA A 188 -21.36 -16.86 1.30
N GLY A 189 -21.17 -17.81 2.22
CA GLY A 189 -22.12 -18.13 3.29
C GLY A 189 -22.40 -16.96 4.21
N GLU A 190 -21.37 -16.20 4.62
CA GLU A 190 -21.50 -15.02 5.49
C GLU A 190 -22.47 -13.95 4.97
N VAL A 191 -22.64 -13.89 3.65
CA VAL A 191 -23.49 -12.87 3.00
C VAL A 191 -24.65 -13.48 2.20
N CYS A 192 -24.95 -14.75 2.42
CA CYS A 192 -26.04 -15.48 1.80
C CYS A 192 -26.02 -15.42 0.26
N LEU A 193 -24.84 -15.50 -0.35
CA LEU A 193 -24.64 -15.51 -1.80
C LEU A 193 -23.99 -16.81 -2.26
N SER A 194 -24.19 -17.16 -3.56
CA SER A 194 -23.33 -18.13 -4.20
C SER A 194 -21.94 -17.52 -4.43
N GLU A 195 -20.90 -18.37 -4.49
CA GLU A 195 -19.53 -17.89 -4.74
C GLU A 195 -19.40 -17.05 -6.01
N SER A 196 -20.12 -17.43 -7.08
CA SER A 196 -20.11 -16.69 -8.35
C SER A 196 -20.73 -15.30 -8.20
N ARG A 197 -21.85 -15.20 -7.50
CA ARG A 197 -22.50 -13.91 -7.20
C ARG A 197 -21.65 -13.04 -6.30
N LEU A 198 -21.00 -13.62 -5.29
CA LEU A 198 -20.06 -12.86 -4.43
C LEU A 198 -18.89 -12.31 -5.24
N ARG A 199 -18.25 -13.12 -6.10
CA ARG A 199 -17.15 -12.63 -6.97
C ARG A 199 -17.59 -11.48 -7.87
N ALA A 200 -18.77 -11.59 -8.48
CA ALA A 200 -19.34 -10.55 -9.34
C ALA A 200 -19.66 -9.27 -8.57
N LEU A 201 -20.32 -9.40 -7.41
CA LEU A 201 -20.65 -8.26 -6.53
C LEU A 201 -19.39 -7.55 -6.04
N PHE A 202 -18.43 -8.30 -5.50
CA PHE A 202 -17.19 -7.75 -4.96
C PHE A 202 -16.44 -6.98 -6.06
N ARG A 203 -16.26 -7.56 -7.24
CA ARG A 203 -15.62 -6.89 -8.37
C ARG A 203 -16.40 -5.64 -8.82
N LYS A 204 -17.73 -5.69 -8.86
CA LYS A 204 -18.56 -4.54 -9.22
C LYS A 204 -18.38 -3.38 -8.25
N VAL A 205 -18.34 -3.65 -6.95
CA VAL A 205 -18.25 -2.63 -5.90
C VAL A 205 -16.82 -2.09 -5.75
N THR A 206 -15.82 -2.99 -5.69
CA THR A 206 -14.43 -2.62 -5.39
C THR A 206 -13.55 -2.38 -6.63
N GLY A 207 -13.99 -2.80 -7.81
CA GLY A 207 -13.17 -2.79 -9.03
C GLY A 207 -12.11 -3.91 -9.07
N THR A 208 -11.90 -4.61 -7.96
CA THR A 208 -10.86 -5.65 -7.81
C THR A 208 -11.49 -7.03 -7.69
N PRO A 209 -10.99 -8.06 -8.39
CA PRO A 209 -11.42 -9.43 -8.18
C PRO A 209 -11.13 -9.89 -6.75
N LEU A 210 -12.10 -10.55 -6.09
CA LEU A 210 -12.01 -10.97 -4.69
C LEU A 210 -10.76 -11.81 -4.39
N TYR A 211 -10.34 -12.71 -5.30
CA TYR A 211 -9.13 -13.51 -5.10
C TYR A 211 -7.84 -12.65 -5.00
N ARG A 212 -7.80 -11.52 -5.71
CA ARG A 212 -6.67 -10.58 -5.63
C ARG A 212 -6.68 -9.80 -4.32
N TYR A 213 -7.87 -9.45 -3.84
CA TYR A 213 -8.02 -8.83 -2.53
C TYR A 213 -7.53 -9.76 -1.40
N ILE A 214 -7.91 -11.05 -1.45
CA ILE A 214 -7.41 -12.08 -0.53
C ILE A 214 -5.89 -12.24 -0.66
N LEU A 215 -5.35 -12.29 -1.88
CA LEU A 215 -3.91 -12.36 -2.10
C LEU A 215 -3.17 -11.15 -1.48
N TRP A 216 -3.71 -9.95 -1.67
CA TRP A 216 -3.16 -8.74 -1.05
C TRP A 216 -3.16 -8.82 0.48
N SER A 217 -4.24 -9.31 1.09
CA SER A 217 -4.31 -9.50 2.55
C SER A 217 -3.28 -10.52 3.04
N LYS A 218 -3.04 -11.61 2.29
CA LYS A 218 -1.99 -12.60 2.57
C LYS A 218 -0.59 -11.99 2.51
N ILE A 219 -0.30 -11.21 1.48
CA ILE A 219 1.00 -10.53 1.34
C ILE A 219 1.22 -9.58 2.51
N ARG A 220 0.22 -8.77 2.85
CA ARG A 220 0.28 -7.85 3.99
C ARG A 220 0.53 -8.58 5.31
N PHE A 221 -0.18 -9.69 5.53
CA PHE A 221 0.04 -10.53 6.71
C PHE A 221 1.47 -11.08 6.76
N ALA A 222 1.98 -11.68 5.67
CA ALA A 222 3.34 -12.20 5.60
C ALA A 222 4.37 -11.09 5.87
N THR A 223 4.19 -9.92 5.27
CA THR A 223 5.08 -8.78 5.50
C THR A 223 5.10 -8.38 6.97
N ASN A 224 3.94 -8.28 7.62
CA ASN A 224 3.85 -7.97 9.05
C ASN A 224 4.57 -9.03 9.92
N ARG A 225 4.48 -10.33 9.54
CA ARG A 225 5.17 -11.42 10.26
C ARG A 225 6.68 -11.35 10.10
N ILE A 226 7.18 -11.07 8.90
CA ILE A 226 8.61 -10.86 8.63
C ILE A 226 9.12 -9.69 9.49
N MET A 227 8.34 -8.63 9.60
CA MET A 227 8.68 -7.47 10.42
C MET A 227 8.70 -7.77 11.92
N ALA A 228 7.83 -8.69 12.35
CA ALA A 228 7.82 -9.19 13.74
C ALA A 228 9.00 -10.15 14.05
N GLY A 229 9.84 -10.46 13.02
CA GLY A 229 11.03 -11.29 13.18
C GLY A 229 10.90 -12.72 12.66
N ASP A 230 9.79 -13.08 12.03
CA ASP A 230 9.67 -14.40 11.38
C ASP A 230 10.63 -14.48 10.18
N SER A 231 11.10 -15.69 9.88
CA SER A 231 11.79 -15.94 8.61
C SER A 231 10.84 -15.71 7.43
N VAL A 232 11.40 -15.38 6.26
CA VAL A 232 10.59 -15.22 5.03
C VAL A 232 9.78 -16.48 4.71
N ASN A 233 10.37 -17.65 4.97
CA ASN A 233 9.68 -18.93 4.75
C ASN A 233 8.52 -19.13 5.73
N ASP A 234 8.75 -18.93 7.03
CA ASP A 234 7.70 -19.10 8.04
C ASP A 234 6.56 -18.11 7.84
N ALA A 235 6.88 -16.86 7.54
CA ALA A 235 5.88 -15.83 7.25
C ALA A 235 5.03 -16.19 6.03
N ALA A 236 5.66 -16.70 4.96
CA ALA A 236 4.96 -17.16 3.77
C ALA A 236 4.00 -18.32 4.10
N MET A 237 4.48 -19.32 4.83
CA MET A 237 3.66 -20.47 5.23
C MET A 237 2.49 -20.05 6.12
N LYS A 238 2.73 -19.22 7.14
CA LYS A 238 1.66 -18.68 8.01
C LYS A 238 0.64 -17.82 7.25
N ALA A 239 1.04 -17.21 6.14
CA ALA A 239 0.14 -16.46 5.27
C ALA A 239 -0.62 -17.34 4.27
N GLY A 240 -0.38 -18.66 4.25
CA GLY A 240 -1.03 -19.62 3.36
C GLY A 240 -0.54 -19.55 1.93
N PHE A 241 0.76 -19.25 1.72
CA PHE A 241 1.45 -19.50 0.46
C PHE A 241 1.95 -20.96 0.45
N THR A 242 2.06 -21.55 -0.73
CA THR A 242 2.55 -22.93 -0.90
C THR A 242 4.02 -23.06 -0.51
N ASP A 243 4.79 -22.00 -0.76
CA ASP A 243 6.22 -21.92 -0.47
C ASP A 243 6.72 -20.47 -0.53
N SER A 244 7.96 -20.25 -0.10
CA SER A 244 8.58 -18.93 -0.14
C SER A 244 8.82 -18.41 -1.56
N SER A 245 8.98 -19.28 -2.56
CA SER A 245 9.16 -18.88 -3.96
C SER A 245 7.87 -18.33 -4.55
N HIS A 246 6.72 -18.92 -4.19
CA HIS A 246 5.41 -18.39 -4.56
C HIS A 246 5.19 -17.01 -3.93
N PHE A 247 5.46 -16.86 -2.64
CA PHE A 247 5.39 -15.56 -1.96
C PHE A 247 6.32 -14.53 -2.63
N HIS A 248 7.56 -14.92 -2.94
CA HIS A 248 8.52 -14.08 -3.63
C HIS A 248 8.00 -13.57 -4.98
N LYS A 249 7.46 -14.47 -5.83
CA LYS A 249 6.87 -14.10 -7.12
C LYS A 249 5.72 -13.10 -6.95
N MET A 250 4.86 -13.33 -5.94
CA MET A 250 3.73 -12.44 -5.66
C MET A 250 4.20 -11.06 -5.17
N MET A 251 5.21 -11.00 -4.30
CA MET A 251 5.82 -9.74 -3.86
C MET A 251 6.39 -8.94 -5.04
N VAL A 252 7.14 -9.58 -5.93
CA VAL A 252 7.67 -8.92 -7.14
C VAL A 252 6.54 -8.43 -8.05
N GLN A 253 5.49 -9.23 -8.22
CA GLN A 253 4.35 -8.84 -9.05
C GLN A 253 3.57 -7.66 -8.47
N VAL A 254 3.50 -7.55 -7.15
CA VAL A 254 2.67 -6.55 -6.45
C VAL A 254 3.47 -5.30 -6.07
N PHE A 255 4.72 -5.43 -5.66
CA PHE A 255 5.54 -4.31 -5.19
C PHE A 255 6.72 -3.98 -6.14
N GLY A 256 6.94 -4.76 -7.18
CA GLY A 256 8.09 -4.59 -8.05
C GLY A 256 9.43 -5.00 -7.41
N THR A 257 9.42 -5.57 -6.20
CA THR A 257 10.62 -5.93 -5.45
C THR A 257 10.46 -7.26 -4.74
N SER A 258 11.58 -7.97 -4.55
CA SER A 258 11.56 -9.24 -3.81
C SER A 258 11.61 -9.02 -2.30
N PRO A 259 11.13 -9.98 -1.47
CA PRO A 259 11.25 -9.92 -0.02
C PRO A 259 12.70 -9.74 0.42
N SER A 260 13.64 -10.46 -0.19
CA SER A 260 15.07 -10.37 0.14
C SER A 260 15.68 -9.02 -0.22
N LYS A 261 15.29 -8.45 -1.36
CA LYS A 261 15.73 -7.10 -1.76
C LYS A 261 15.11 -6.05 -0.86
N PHE A 262 13.81 -6.18 -0.58
CA PHE A 262 13.07 -5.35 0.36
C PHE A 262 13.73 -5.35 1.75
N LEU A 263 14.20 -6.52 2.25
CA LEU A 263 14.94 -6.65 3.51
C LEU A 263 16.36 -6.09 3.44
N LYS A 264 17.11 -6.36 2.35
CA LYS A 264 18.52 -5.95 2.20
C LYS A 264 18.71 -4.47 1.97
N GLU A 265 17.80 -3.82 1.24
CA GLU A 265 17.87 -2.40 0.92
C GLU A 265 17.44 -1.49 2.10
N ASN A 266 17.33 -2.05 3.32
CA ASN A 266 16.90 -1.34 4.52
C ASN A 266 15.51 -0.70 4.40
N LEU A 267 14.69 -1.12 3.44
CA LEU A 267 13.29 -0.70 3.33
C LEU A 267 12.49 -1.04 4.58
N LEU A 268 13.03 -1.93 5.44
CA LEU A 268 12.35 -2.47 6.61
C LEU A 268 12.95 -2.04 7.95
N HIS A 269 14.01 -1.24 7.98
CA HIS A 269 14.52 -0.78 9.29
C HIS A 269 13.54 0.14 10.03
N ASN A 270 12.55 0.68 9.31
CA ASN A 270 11.55 1.60 9.85
C ASN A 270 10.14 1.20 9.40
N PHE A 271 9.72 -0.03 9.74
CA PHE A 271 8.35 -0.45 9.55
C PHE A 271 7.51 -0.07 10.77
N ILE A 272 6.46 0.68 10.57
CA ILE A 272 5.63 1.22 11.64
C ILE A 272 4.19 0.81 11.38
N VAL A 273 3.65 0.02 12.31
CA VAL A 273 2.21 -0.29 12.33
C VAL A 273 1.51 0.80 13.12
N CYS A 274 0.60 1.50 12.48
CA CYS A 274 -0.23 2.52 13.10
C CYS A 274 -1.62 1.95 13.32
N GLU A 275 -2.18 2.15 14.54
CA GLU A 275 -3.45 1.53 14.92
C GLU A 275 -4.69 2.24 14.34
N LYS A 276 -4.54 3.49 13.90
CA LYS A 276 -5.67 4.31 13.41
C LYS A 276 -5.36 4.91 12.05
N ILE A 277 -6.22 4.69 11.08
CA ILE A 277 -6.71 5.61 10.05
C ILE A 277 -7.86 4.94 9.30
N LEU A 278 -8.88 5.73 9.02
CA LEU A 278 -10.09 5.52 8.22
C LEU A 278 -11.19 4.75 8.93
#